data_38f18621c2de73910a3240457d0b2687
#
_entry.id   38f18621c2de73910a3240457d0b2687
#
_cell.length_a   1.000
_cell.length_b   1.000
_cell.length_c   1.000
_cell.angle_alpha   90.00
_cell.angle_beta   90.00
_cell.angle_gamma   90.00
#
_symmetry.space_group_name_H-M   'P 1'
#
loop_
_entity.id
_entity.type
_entity.pdbx_description
1 polymer ?
#
loop_
_entity_poly.entity_id
_entity_poly.type
_entity_poly.pdbx_seq_one_letter_code
_entity_poly.pdbx_strand_id
1 'polypeptide(L)'
;MARMSQRFCFRPGWLQKIGVTSGRRTTLALLPLMLAPLMAASTPDVPQPRPRSTGAMQTDLPELVLGQSAPLSGPSAQLGRDYREGALAWFNAVNRRGGIHGRRLRLISLDDRYEPPLTQSNTRQLIETERALVLFGYVGTPTVKAILPMVDQTQIPLVAPLTGARLLRQPFRPMVFNLRASYQAEVDQMVNSLVRAGRHRIAVLHQEDAFGEDGLRATHSALGRHGLKPVAIAGVKRNSTATDAAARQLMRADPSAVVIISAYPSSAAFSRSLQGLGSTAQLMNVSFVGTGALQDALPGGQASGIGVSQVVPFPWNRQVPVVAEYQRLMRQEQRGARYGFTSLEGFLAARWLTAALEKAGPNPTRQRLVAAFEGMPELDLGGFKLKIGPGDHQASDFVDLTFLGAQRWGP
;
A
#
# COMPACT_ATOMS: atom_id res chain seq x y z
N MET A 1 15.87 -57.77 -4.30
CA MET A 1 15.71 -58.06 -2.86
C MET A 1 15.10 -56.86 -2.18
N ALA A 2 13.92 -57.01 -1.80
CA ALA A 2 13.03 -56.79 -0.67
C ALA A 2 12.58 -55.30 -0.56
N ARG A 3 11.41 -55.12 -0.97
CA ARG A 3 10.10 -54.61 -0.49
C ARG A 3 10.05 -54.29 1.00
N MET A 4 9.56 -53.07 1.33
CA MET A 4 8.55 -52.95 2.40
C MET A 4 7.70 -51.67 2.20
N SER A 5 6.43 -51.94 1.89
CA SER A 5 5.31 -50.99 1.88
C SER A 5 4.72 -50.91 3.28
N GLN A 6 4.36 -49.74 3.75
CA GLN A 6 3.38 -49.59 4.83
C GLN A 6 2.28 -48.61 4.42
N ARG A 7 1.10 -49.20 4.19
CA ARG A 7 -0.19 -48.49 4.11
C ARG A 7 -0.71 -48.32 5.55
N PHE A 8 -1.14 -47.13 5.91
CA PHE A 8 -2.04 -46.94 7.05
C PHE A 8 -3.41 -46.44 6.55
N CYS A 9 -4.39 -47.35 6.69
CA CYS A 9 -5.81 -47.05 6.65
C CYS A 9 -6.25 -46.52 8.01
N PHE A 10 -7.03 -45.43 8.01
CA PHE A 10 -7.93 -45.15 9.14
C PHE A 10 -9.35 -44.96 8.62
N ARG A 11 -10.25 -45.77 9.21
CA ARG A 11 -11.70 -45.81 8.99
C ARG A 11 -12.42 -44.79 9.87
N PRO A 12 -13.62 -44.32 9.46
CA PRO A 12 -14.43 -43.39 10.21
C PRO A 12 -15.44 -44.12 11.11
N GLY A 13 -15.87 -43.48 12.16
CA GLY A 13 -17.02 -43.87 12.94
C GLY A 13 -17.21 -43.00 14.16
N TRP A 14 -18.33 -42.29 14.19
CA TRP A 14 -19.37 -42.37 15.23
C TRP A 14 -20.40 -41.27 15.03
N LEU A 15 -21.52 -41.66 14.43
CA LEU A 15 -22.81 -40.99 14.55
C LEU A 15 -23.45 -41.40 15.90
N GLN A 16 -23.92 -40.42 16.67
CA GLN A 16 -24.97 -40.69 17.65
C GLN A 16 -26.03 -39.56 17.59
N LYS A 17 -27.23 -39.97 17.20
CA LYS A 17 -28.51 -39.30 17.36
C LYS A 17 -29.02 -39.47 18.77
N ILE A 18 -29.64 -38.48 19.37
CA ILE A 18 -30.71 -38.52 20.39
C ILE A 18 -31.29 -37.08 20.37
N GLY A 19 -32.57 -36.71 20.22
CA GLY A 19 -33.80 -37.41 20.54
C GLY A 19 -34.73 -36.26 20.99
N VAL A 20 -35.80 -36.03 20.23
CA VAL A 20 -36.87 -35.03 20.52
C VAL A 20 -37.76 -35.55 21.61
N THR A 21 -38.10 -34.72 22.62
CA THR A 21 -39.35 -34.90 23.39
C THR A 21 -40.05 -33.57 23.66
N SER A 22 -41.26 -33.53 23.19
CA SER A 22 -42.31 -32.54 23.45
C SER A 22 -42.91 -32.77 24.85
N GLY A 23 -43.40 -31.71 25.50
CA GLY A 23 -44.24 -31.90 26.67
C GLY A 23 -44.71 -30.67 27.43
N ARG A 24 -45.89 -30.20 27.03
CA ARG A 24 -47.04 -29.70 27.85
C ARG A 24 -46.99 -28.36 28.56
N ARG A 25 -47.97 -27.56 28.12
CA ARG A 25 -48.58 -26.37 28.77
C ARG A 25 -49.14 -26.71 30.14
N THR A 26 -49.01 -25.79 31.07
CA THR A 26 -49.97 -25.63 32.18
C THR A 26 -50.19 -24.16 32.47
N THR A 27 -51.38 -23.71 32.23
CA THR A 27 -52.02 -22.48 32.62
C THR A 27 -52.39 -22.57 34.09
N LEU A 28 -52.15 -21.53 34.93
CA LEU A 28 -52.90 -21.29 36.16
C LEU A 28 -53.13 -19.79 36.37
N ALA A 29 -54.37 -19.52 36.83
CA ALA A 29 -55.06 -18.26 36.83
C ALA A 29 -54.80 -17.38 38.05
N LEU A 30 -55.00 -16.11 37.85
CA LEU A 30 -55.36 -14.94 38.66
C LEU A 30 -55.84 -15.16 40.13
N LEU A 31 -55.32 -14.27 41.03
CA LEU A 31 -56.14 -13.57 41.99
C LEU A 31 -55.49 -12.20 42.38
N PRO A 32 -56.23 -11.10 42.47
CA PRO A 32 -55.71 -9.79 42.84
C PRO A 32 -55.74 -9.56 44.35
N LEU A 33 -54.65 -9.00 44.91
CA LEU A 33 -54.67 -8.49 46.28
C LEU A 33 -54.57 -6.97 46.24
N MET A 34 -55.62 -6.34 46.67
CA MET A 34 -55.71 -4.89 46.99
C MET A 34 -54.86 -4.56 48.23
N LEU A 35 -53.97 -3.60 48.18
CA LEU A 35 -53.41 -2.93 49.34
C LEU A 35 -53.35 -1.42 49.08
N ALA A 36 -53.85 -0.70 50.07
CA ALA A 36 -54.05 0.73 50.12
C ALA A 36 -52.75 1.56 50.19
N PRO A 37 -52.76 2.85 49.85
CA PRO A 37 -51.54 3.66 49.70
C PRO A 37 -51.01 4.14 51.05
N LEU A 38 -49.78 3.91 51.35
CA LEU A 38 -49.02 4.53 52.44
C LEU A 38 -48.44 5.85 51.94
N MET A 39 -48.80 6.94 52.51
CA MET A 39 -48.22 8.27 52.27
C MET A 39 -46.73 8.24 52.64
N ALA A 40 -45.86 8.42 51.67
CA ALA A 40 -44.45 8.64 51.91
C ALA A 40 -44.12 10.14 51.81
N ALA A 41 -43.53 10.65 52.87
CA ALA A 41 -43.07 12.03 53.01
C ALA A 41 -41.99 12.33 51.93
N SER A 42 -42.12 13.48 51.26
CA SER A 42 -41.14 14.04 50.28
C SER A 42 -39.88 14.46 51.02
N THR A 43 -38.79 13.81 50.71
CA THR A 43 -37.41 14.27 51.03
C THR A 43 -37.02 15.38 50.08
N PRO A 44 -36.30 16.43 50.52
CA PRO A 44 -35.86 17.50 49.61
C PRO A 44 -34.83 17.00 48.61
N ASP A 45 -35.05 17.38 47.35
CA ASP A 45 -34.23 17.08 46.20
C ASP A 45 -32.84 17.74 46.37
N VAL A 46 -31.81 16.93 46.62
CA VAL A 46 -30.40 17.37 46.60
C VAL A 46 -29.96 17.35 45.12
N PRO A 47 -29.57 18.50 44.53
CA PRO A 47 -29.12 18.52 43.15
C PRO A 47 -27.87 17.65 42.99
N GLN A 48 -28.01 16.52 42.31
CA GLN A 48 -26.84 15.74 41.89
C GLN A 48 -26.00 16.54 40.89
N PRO A 49 -24.67 16.62 41.06
CA PRO A 49 -23.81 17.26 40.10
C PRO A 49 -23.91 16.49 38.76
N ARG A 50 -24.42 17.15 37.72
CA ARG A 50 -24.42 16.65 36.37
C ARG A 50 -23.00 16.26 36.02
N PRO A 51 -22.73 15.04 35.46
CA PRO A 51 -21.39 14.72 34.94
C PRO A 51 -21.02 15.77 33.90
N ARG A 52 -19.96 16.51 34.18
CA ARG A 52 -19.33 17.36 33.20
C ARG A 52 -18.98 16.47 31.99
N SER A 53 -19.70 16.63 30.90
CA SER A 53 -19.27 16.13 29.63
C SER A 53 -17.88 16.70 29.39
N THR A 54 -16.85 15.87 29.45
CA THR A 54 -15.56 16.17 28.89
C THR A 54 -15.77 16.28 27.37
N GLY A 55 -16.33 17.40 26.92
CA GLY A 55 -16.36 17.77 25.55
C GLY A 55 -14.90 17.76 25.08
N ALA A 56 -14.57 16.88 24.15
CA ALA A 56 -13.32 16.98 23.42
C ALA A 56 -13.21 18.42 22.96
N MET A 57 -12.18 19.15 23.44
CA MET A 57 -11.89 20.50 23.00
C MET A 57 -11.80 20.47 21.48
N GLN A 58 -12.85 20.91 20.82
CA GLN A 58 -12.85 21.14 19.38
C GLN A 58 -11.90 22.33 19.19
N THR A 59 -10.71 22.06 18.70
CA THR A 59 -9.71 23.10 18.46
C THR A 59 -10.20 23.93 17.26
N ASP A 60 -10.43 25.21 17.46
CA ASP A 60 -10.83 26.18 16.42
C ASP A 60 -9.70 26.45 15.36
N LEU A 61 -8.59 25.70 15.46
CA LEU A 61 -7.48 25.87 14.54
C LEU A 61 -7.77 25.24 13.17
N PRO A 62 -7.46 25.95 12.06
CA PRO A 62 -7.68 25.43 10.72
C PRO A 62 -6.99 24.08 10.51
N GLU A 63 -7.62 23.18 9.75
CA GLU A 63 -7.07 21.88 9.41
C GLU A 63 -5.75 21.99 8.62
N LEU A 64 -4.90 21.00 8.72
CA LEU A 64 -3.74 20.80 7.86
C LEU A 64 -4.19 20.00 6.62
N VAL A 65 -4.29 20.68 5.48
CA VAL A 65 -4.77 20.08 4.24
C VAL A 65 -3.61 19.38 3.52
N LEU A 66 -3.77 18.11 3.25
CA LEU A 66 -2.86 17.25 2.49
C LEU A 66 -3.55 16.87 1.17
N GLY A 67 -2.89 17.10 0.04
CA GLY A 67 -3.46 16.84 -1.29
C GLY A 67 -2.95 15.53 -1.88
N GLN A 68 -3.84 14.68 -2.38
CA GLN A 68 -3.50 13.44 -3.07
C GLN A 68 -4.23 13.35 -4.41
N SER A 69 -3.49 13.00 -5.48
CA SER A 69 -4.05 12.52 -6.74
C SER A 69 -3.57 11.08 -6.95
N ALA A 70 -4.51 10.16 -7.10
CA ALA A 70 -4.24 8.74 -7.19
C ALA A 70 -5.35 8.01 -7.96
N PRO A 71 -5.10 6.85 -8.57
CA PRO A 71 -6.16 6.05 -9.19
C PRO A 71 -7.09 5.49 -8.10
N LEU A 72 -8.30 6.01 -8.02
CA LEU A 72 -9.36 5.53 -7.12
C LEU A 72 -10.44 4.77 -7.88
N SER A 73 -10.46 4.89 -9.21
CA SER A 73 -11.26 4.11 -10.15
C SER A 73 -10.42 3.67 -11.34
N GLY A 74 -11.03 2.89 -12.25
CA GLY A 74 -10.34 2.34 -13.43
C GLY A 74 -9.46 1.11 -13.13
N PRO A 75 -8.71 0.63 -14.15
CA PRO A 75 -7.98 -0.64 -14.07
C PRO A 75 -6.96 -0.72 -12.93
N SER A 76 -6.25 0.37 -12.62
CA SER A 76 -5.20 0.42 -11.60
C SER A 76 -5.67 0.93 -10.23
N ALA A 77 -6.99 0.98 -9.99
CA ALA A 77 -7.61 1.60 -8.81
C ALA A 77 -7.12 1.04 -7.48
N GLN A 78 -6.78 -0.24 -7.41
CA GLN A 78 -6.39 -0.87 -6.14
C GLN A 78 -5.10 -0.27 -5.58
N LEU A 79 -4.17 0.19 -6.44
CA LEU A 79 -2.93 0.84 -5.99
C LEU A 79 -3.19 2.11 -5.17
N GLY A 80 -4.05 2.99 -5.70
CA GLY A 80 -4.40 4.24 -5.02
C GLY A 80 -5.23 4.00 -3.76
N ARG A 81 -6.18 3.06 -3.83
CA ARG A 81 -7.05 2.70 -2.69
C ARG A 81 -6.25 2.12 -1.54
N ASP A 82 -5.41 1.11 -1.79
CA ASP A 82 -4.59 0.49 -0.75
C ASP A 82 -3.66 1.50 -0.09
N TYR A 83 -2.96 2.32 -0.88
CA TYR A 83 -2.06 3.33 -0.34
C TYR A 83 -2.80 4.34 0.55
N ARG A 84 -3.94 4.84 0.06
CA ARG A 84 -4.80 5.78 0.79
C ARG A 84 -5.34 5.18 2.09
N GLU A 85 -5.81 3.93 2.07
CA GLU A 85 -6.32 3.24 3.26
C GLU A 85 -5.27 3.14 4.36
N GLY A 86 -4.05 2.74 4.00
CA GLY A 86 -2.94 2.70 4.95
C GLY A 86 -2.60 4.08 5.54
N ALA A 87 -2.57 5.11 4.69
CA ALA A 87 -2.33 6.48 5.14
C ALA A 87 -3.44 7.00 6.07
N LEU A 88 -4.70 6.76 5.73
CA LEU A 88 -5.84 7.15 6.54
C LEU A 88 -5.87 6.45 7.90
N ALA A 89 -5.46 5.18 7.98
CA ALA A 89 -5.36 4.47 9.25
C ALA A 89 -4.45 5.21 10.25
N TRP A 90 -3.35 5.79 9.77
CA TRP A 90 -2.47 6.62 10.60
C TRP A 90 -3.04 8.02 10.86
N PHE A 91 -3.45 8.76 9.82
CA PHE A 91 -3.97 10.12 9.99
C PHE A 91 -5.18 10.18 10.93
N ASN A 92 -6.10 9.21 10.82
CA ASN A 92 -7.25 9.12 11.72
C ASN A 92 -6.80 8.83 13.17
N ALA A 93 -5.79 7.99 13.37
CA ALA A 93 -5.24 7.74 14.70
C ALA A 93 -4.60 9.00 15.31
N VAL A 94 -3.90 9.80 14.51
CA VAL A 94 -3.36 11.11 14.93
C VAL A 94 -4.50 12.07 15.28
N ASN A 95 -5.53 12.16 14.44
CA ASN A 95 -6.67 13.03 14.65
C ASN A 95 -7.46 12.68 15.93
N ARG A 96 -7.59 11.39 16.25
CA ARG A 96 -8.22 10.93 17.52
C ARG A 96 -7.44 11.35 18.76
N ARG A 97 -6.14 11.63 18.62
CA ARG A 97 -5.26 12.09 19.71
C ARG A 97 -5.13 13.62 19.76
N GLY A 98 -5.95 14.35 19.01
CA GLY A 98 -5.97 15.81 18.99
C GLY A 98 -5.24 16.44 17.81
N GLY A 99 -4.78 15.65 16.82
CA GLY A 99 -4.09 16.15 15.62
C GLY A 99 -2.64 16.54 15.88
N ILE A 100 -2.07 17.37 15.01
CA ILE A 100 -0.71 17.90 15.11
C ILE A 100 -0.79 19.34 15.66
N HIS A 101 -0.20 19.58 16.81
CA HIS A 101 -0.31 20.86 17.53
C HIS A 101 -1.75 21.38 17.63
N GLY A 102 -2.72 20.49 17.91
CA GLY A 102 -4.13 20.81 17.98
C GLY A 102 -4.85 20.96 16.65
N ARG A 103 -4.19 20.76 15.51
CA ARG A 103 -4.78 20.87 14.17
C ARG A 103 -5.04 19.48 13.58
N ARG A 104 -6.24 19.29 13.04
CA ARG A 104 -6.60 18.02 12.38
C ARG A 104 -5.92 17.90 11.01
N LEU A 105 -5.56 16.70 10.63
CA LEU A 105 -5.09 16.36 9.29
C LEU A 105 -6.28 16.03 8.40
N ARG A 106 -6.37 16.66 7.23
CA ARG A 106 -7.39 16.36 6.21
C ARG A 106 -6.74 15.97 4.90
N LEU A 107 -6.81 14.67 4.56
CA LEU A 107 -6.35 14.17 3.27
C LEU A 107 -7.47 14.32 2.23
N ILE A 108 -7.27 15.18 1.24
CA ILE A 108 -8.15 15.32 0.07
C ILE A 108 -7.57 14.47 -1.05
N SER A 109 -8.29 13.40 -1.41
CA SER A 109 -7.87 12.47 -2.46
C SER A 109 -8.78 12.64 -3.69
N LEU A 110 -8.18 12.98 -4.83
CA LEU A 110 -8.86 13.13 -6.12
C LEU A 110 -8.47 11.96 -7.04
N ASP A 111 -9.46 11.44 -7.76
CA ASP A 111 -9.27 10.31 -8.67
C ASP A 111 -8.63 10.78 -9.98
N ASP A 112 -7.49 10.19 -10.34
CA ASP A 112 -6.83 10.44 -11.62
C ASP A 112 -6.88 9.25 -12.59
N ARG A 113 -7.45 8.13 -12.18
CA ARG A 113 -7.55 6.91 -13.00
C ARG A 113 -6.21 6.43 -13.57
N TYR A 114 -5.12 6.87 -12.98
CA TYR A 114 -3.75 6.66 -13.48
C TYR A 114 -3.51 7.36 -14.82
N GLU A 115 -4.15 8.52 -15.07
CA GLU A 115 -4.04 9.31 -16.30
C GLU A 115 -3.40 10.69 -16.02
N PRO A 116 -2.22 10.99 -16.62
CA PRO A 116 -1.48 12.23 -16.36
C PRO A 116 -2.28 13.52 -16.54
N PRO A 117 -3.16 13.68 -17.54
CA PRO A 117 -3.96 14.91 -17.68
C PRO A 117 -4.91 15.13 -16.49
N LEU A 118 -5.49 14.05 -15.93
CA LEU A 118 -6.34 14.15 -14.75
C LEU A 118 -5.52 14.50 -13.52
N THR A 119 -4.30 13.92 -13.38
CA THR A 119 -3.39 14.26 -12.28
C THR A 119 -3.02 15.74 -12.31
N GLN A 120 -2.77 16.33 -13.49
CA GLN A 120 -2.49 17.76 -13.63
C GLN A 120 -3.68 18.63 -13.19
N SER A 121 -4.89 18.30 -13.63
CA SER A 121 -6.12 19.00 -13.22
C SER A 121 -6.34 18.91 -11.71
N ASN A 122 -6.24 17.70 -11.15
CA ASN A 122 -6.37 17.46 -9.73
C ASN A 122 -5.33 18.24 -8.91
N THR A 123 -4.09 18.27 -9.37
CA THR A 123 -3.01 18.99 -8.68
C THR A 123 -3.27 20.49 -8.65
N ARG A 124 -3.74 21.07 -9.75
CA ARG A 124 -4.12 22.48 -9.78
C ARG A 124 -5.24 22.76 -8.77
N GLN A 125 -6.30 21.96 -8.77
CA GLN A 125 -7.39 22.08 -7.80
C GLN A 125 -6.89 21.99 -6.35
N LEU A 126 -6.04 20.99 -6.04
CA LEU A 126 -5.48 20.81 -4.70
C LEU A 126 -4.65 21.99 -4.23
N ILE A 127 -3.91 22.64 -5.14
CA ILE A 127 -3.07 23.81 -4.81
C ILE A 127 -3.90 25.10 -4.71
N GLU A 128 -4.72 25.38 -5.72
CA GLU A 128 -5.37 26.68 -5.89
C GLU A 128 -6.67 26.78 -5.10
N THR A 129 -7.48 25.72 -5.08
CA THR A 129 -8.80 25.70 -4.44
C THR A 129 -8.73 25.16 -3.03
N GLU A 130 -8.14 23.98 -2.86
CA GLU A 130 -8.08 23.29 -1.56
C GLU A 130 -6.96 23.81 -0.66
N ARG A 131 -6.04 24.61 -1.21
CA ARG A 131 -4.89 25.20 -0.50
C ARG A 131 -4.05 24.19 0.25
N ALA A 132 -3.77 23.06 -0.39
CA ALA A 132 -2.95 22.01 0.17
C ALA A 132 -1.57 22.55 0.59
N LEU A 133 -1.16 22.20 1.81
CA LEU A 133 0.17 22.49 2.34
C LEU A 133 1.23 21.63 1.65
N VAL A 134 0.89 20.39 1.35
CA VAL A 134 1.77 19.34 0.83
C VAL A 134 1.00 18.43 -0.09
N LEU A 135 1.65 17.95 -1.16
CA LEU A 135 1.18 16.85 -2.00
C LEU A 135 1.70 15.55 -1.42
N PHE A 136 0.83 14.56 -1.25
CA PHE A 136 1.14 13.33 -0.52
C PHE A 136 0.71 12.10 -1.31
N GLY A 137 1.59 11.10 -1.41
CA GLY A 137 1.22 9.78 -1.88
C GLY A 137 0.62 9.72 -3.30
N TYR A 138 1.13 10.53 -4.20
CA TYR A 138 0.77 10.47 -5.63
C TYR A 138 1.21 9.13 -6.22
N VAL A 139 0.45 8.57 -7.15
CA VAL A 139 0.66 7.21 -7.64
C VAL A 139 1.12 7.20 -9.08
N GLY A 140 2.32 6.64 -9.30
CA GLY A 140 2.85 6.31 -10.61
C GLY A 140 3.80 7.34 -11.22
N THR A 141 4.71 6.84 -12.04
CA THR A 141 5.75 7.67 -12.68
C THR A 141 5.18 8.65 -13.71
N PRO A 142 4.31 8.25 -14.67
CA PRO A 142 3.80 9.16 -15.69
C PRO A 142 2.95 10.29 -15.10
N THR A 143 2.16 9.99 -14.10
CA THR A 143 1.30 10.94 -13.37
C THR A 143 2.13 11.94 -12.57
N VAL A 144 3.12 11.46 -11.81
CA VAL A 144 4.02 12.33 -11.05
C VAL A 144 4.90 13.16 -11.98
N LYS A 145 5.44 12.58 -13.07
CA LYS A 145 6.22 13.32 -14.07
C LYS A 145 5.44 14.54 -14.59
N ALA A 146 4.14 14.36 -14.85
CA ALA A 146 3.29 15.41 -15.43
C ALA A 146 3.11 16.64 -14.54
N ILE A 147 3.27 16.48 -13.21
CA ILE A 147 3.06 17.60 -12.25
C ILE A 147 4.34 18.19 -11.70
N LEU A 148 5.51 17.66 -12.04
CA LEU A 148 6.79 18.19 -11.54
C LEU A 148 6.98 19.70 -11.86
N PRO A 149 6.60 20.22 -13.06
CA PRO A 149 6.69 21.65 -13.30
C PRO A 149 5.85 22.48 -12.31
N MET A 150 4.66 22.01 -11.92
CA MET A 150 3.83 22.69 -10.90
C MET A 150 4.46 22.61 -9.51
N VAL A 151 5.05 21.47 -9.15
CA VAL A 151 5.80 21.29 -7.90
C VAL A 151 6.94 22.30 -7.81
N ASP A 152 7.74 22.38 -8.87
CA ASP A 152 8.89 23.29 -8.93
C ASP A 152 8.46 24.77 -8.91
N GLN A 153 7.41 25.14 -9.67
CA GLN A 153 6.91 26.50 -9.75
C GLN A 153 6.26 26.97 -8.44
N THR A 154 5.45 26.11 -7.81
CA THR A 154 4.68 26.50 -6.61
C THR A 154 5.42 26.22 -5.31
N GLN A 155 6.59 25.61 -5.39
CA GLN A 155 7.40 25.20 -4.23
C GLN A 155 6.58 24.40 -3.21
N ILE A 156 5.68 23.53 -3.69
CA ILE A 156 4.89 22.65 -2.84
C ILE A 156 5.62 21.32 -2.64
N PRO A 157 5.87 20.88 -1.41
CA PRO A 157 6.50 19.57 -1.18
C PRO A 157 5.64 18.43 -1.72
N LEU A 158 6.27 17.48 -2.41
CA LEU A 158 5.70 16.21 -2.84
C LEU A 158 6.31 15.09 -1.99
N VAL A 159 5.53 14.52 -1.09
CA VAL A 159 6.00 13.55 -0.10
C VAL A 159 5.53 12.14 -0.44
N ALA A 160 6.47 11.22 -0.43
CA ALA A 160 6.28 9.79 -0.58
C ALA A 160 5.41 9.38 -1.79
N PRO A 161 5.74 9.86 -3.01
CA PRO A 161 5.06 9.37 -4.20
C PRO A 161 5.30 7.86 -4.37
N LEU A 162 4.25 7.12 -4.75
CA LEU A 162 4.31 5.67 -5.02
C LEU A 162 4.99 5.44 -6.39
N THR A 163 6.28 5.69 -6.46
CA THR A 163 7.13 5.44 -7.63
C THR A 163 8.60 5.43 -7.27
N GLY A 164 9.35 4.44 -7.78
CA GLY A 164 10.79 4.31 -7.62
C GLY A 164 11.60 5.03 -8.71
N ALA A 165 10.97 5.90 -9.53
CA ALA A 165 11.57 6.46 -10.73
C ALA A 165 12.78 7.35 -10.47
N ARG A 166 13.82 7.18 -11.31
CA ARG A 166 15.05 7.99 -11.26
C ARG A 166 14.79 9.48 -11.40
N LEU A 167 13.82 9.89 -12.21
CA LEU A 167 13.53 11.32 -12.47
C LEU A 167 13.12 12.12 -11.21
N LEU A 168 12.75 11.44 -10.11
CA LEU A 168 12.46 12.05 -8.82
C LEU A 168 13.69 12.19 -7.91
N ARG A 169 14.83 11.65 -8.34
CA ARG A 169 16.08 11.55 -7.58
C ARG A 169 17.25 12.22 -8.29
N GLN A 170 17.25 12.17 -9.61
CA GLN A 170 18.34 12.68 -10.46
C GLN A 170 17.76 13.42 -11.68
N PRO A 171 18.07 14.73 -11.84
CA PRO A 171 18.81 15.56 -10.88
C PRO A 171 18.07 15.68 -9.55
N PHE A 172 18.78 16.07 -8.49
CA PHE A 172 18.19 16.32 -7.16
C PHE A 172 17.01 17.31 -7.27
N ARG A 173 15.92 16.99 -6.54
CA ARG A 173 14.69 17.79 -6.52
C ARG A 173 14.35 18.22 -5.10
N PRO A 174 14.59 19.48 -4.74
CA PRO A 174 14.45 19.98 -3.36
C PRO A 174 13.04 19.78 -2.77
N MET A 175 12.01 19.76 -3.64
CA MET A 175 10.61 19.64 -3.18
C MET A 175 10.08 18.20 -3.20
N VAL A 176 10.90 17.21 -3.55
CA VAL A 176 10.45 15.80 -3.66
C VAL A 176 11.14 14.94 -2.60
N PHE A 177 10.34 14.30 -1.76
CA PHE A 177 10.78 13.44 -0.66
C PHE A 177 10.37 12.00 -0.95
N ASN A 178 11.35 11.13 -1.23
CA ASN A 178 11.13 9.73 -1.64
C ASN A 178 11.26 8.81 -0.44
N LEU A 179 10.19 8.10 -0.07
CA LEU A 179 10.23 7.10 0.99
C LEU A 179 10.85 5.79 0.52
N ARG A 180 10.39 5.27 -0.61
CA ARG A 180 10.73 3.94 -1.15
C ARG A 180 12.05 3.90 -1.90
N ALA A 181 12.66 2.73 -1.98
CA ALA A 181 13.82 2.47 -2.82
C ALA A 181 13.56 2.80 -4.30
N SER A 182 14.63 2.99 -5.07
CA SER A 182 14.54 3.25 -6.51
C SER A 182 14.24 1.98 -7.31
N TYR A 183 13.65 2.12 -8.49
CA TYR A 183 13.50 0.99 -9.42
C TYR A 183 14.85 0.36 -9.81
N GLN A 184 15.93 1.15 -9.82
CA GLN A 184 17.27 0.60 -10.03
C GLN A 184 17.62 -0.40 -8.92
N ALA A 185 17.42 -0.04 -7.65
CA ALA A 185 17.72 -0.94 -6.52
C ALA A 185 16.83 -2.20 -6.54
N GLU A 186 15.54 -2.04 -6.86
CA GLU A 186 14.62 -3.17 -6.98
C GLU A 186 15.05 -4.14 -8.10
N VAL A 187 15.34 -3.61 -9.29
CA VAL A 187 15.75 -4.41 -10.45
C VAL A 187 17.12 -5.05 -10.22
N ASP A 188 18.04 -4.37 -9.56
CA ASP A 188 19.34 -4.93 -9.18
C ASP A 188 19.18 -6.18 -8.32
N GLN A 189 18.32 -6.11 -7.31
CA GLN A 189 18.04 -7.25 -6.45
C GLN A 189 17.39 -8.42 -7.21
N MET A 190 16.44 -8.12 -8.11
CA MET A 190 15.78 -9.13 -8.93
C MET A 190 16.76 -9.81 -9.88
N VAL A 191 17.55 -9.04 -10.63
CA VAL A 191 18.54 -9.58 -11.61
C VAL A 191 19.61 -10.39 -10.88
N ASN A 192 20.14 -9.89 -9.76
CA ASN A 192 21.09 -10.64 -8.92
C ASN A 192 20.53 -11.99 -8.46
N SER A 193 19.25 -12.02 -8.07
CA SER A 193 18.55 -13.25 -7.66
C SER A 193 18.42 -14.23 -8.84
N LEU A 194 18.00 -13.74 -10.01
CA LEU A 194 17.83 -14.54 -11.22
C LEU A 194 19.16 -15.15 -11.70
N VAL A 195 20.23 -14.34 -11.76
CA VAL A 195 21.56 -14.80 -12.18
C VAL A 195 22.11 -15.84 -11.23
N ARG A 196 21.99 -15.64 -9.90
CA ARG A 196 22.38 -16.64 -8.89
C ARG A 196 21.61 -17.96 -9.02
N ALA A 197 20.35 -17.89 -9.50
CA ALA A 197 19.54 -19.07 -9.79
C ALA A 197 19.83 -19.69 -11.16
N GLY A 198 20.92 -19.28 -11.87
CA GLY A 198 21.29 -19.78 -13.19
C GLY A 198 20.39 -19.32 -14.33
N ARG A 199 19.54 -18.31 -14.12
CA ARG A 199 18.62 -17.79 -15.13
C ARG A 199 19.25 -16.62 -15.86
N HIS A 200 19.94 -16.90 -16.97
CA HIS A 200 20.71 -15.91 -17.74
C HIS A 200 19.97 -15.39 -18.98
N ARG A 201 18.92 -16.09 -19.45
CA ARG A 201 18.09 -15.67 -20.59
C ARG A 201 16.91 -14.86 -20.09
N ILE A 202 17.16 -13.57 -19.81
CA ILE A 202 16.18 -12.69 -19.18
C ILE A 202 15.54 -11.79 -20.24
N ALA A 203 14.21 -11.86 -20.37
CA ALA A 203 13.42 -10.95 -21.19
C ALA A 203 12.79 -9.84 -20.32
N VAL A 204 12.27 -8.79 -20.97
CA VAL A 204 11.61 -7.66 -20.29
C VAL A 204 10.26 -7.37 -20.91
N LEU A 205 9.23 -7.30 -20.08
CA LEU A 205 7.97 -6.63 -20.40
C LEU A 205 7.96 -5.26 -19.72
N HIS A 206 7.68 -4.18 -20.46
CA HIS A 206 7.59 -2.87 -19.86
C HIS A 206 6.35 -2.09 -20.30
N GLN A 207 5.81 -1.25 -19.43
CA GLN A 207 4.76 -0.29 -19.78
C GLN A 207 5.35 0.77 -20.73
N GLU A 208 4.61 1.12 -21.78
CA GLU A 208 5.07 2.08 -22.82
C GLU A 208 4.88 3.53 -22.35
N ASP A 209 5.57 3.90 -21.27
CA ASP A 209 5.64 5.26 -20.74
C ASP A 209 6.84 5.43 -19.81
N ALA A 210 6.95 6.59 -19.15
CA ALA A 210 8.07 6.95 -18.29
C ALA A 210 8.35 5.92 -17.17
N PHE A 211 7.34 5.16 -16.70
CA PHE A 211 7.54 4.09 -15.73
C PHE A 211 8.30 2.91 -16.35
N GLY A 212 7.78 2.40 -17.44
CA GLY A 212 8.40 1.25 -18.09
C GLY A 212 9.76 1.57 -18.70
N GLU A 213 9.95 2.79 -19.23
CA GLU A 213 11.25 3.27 -19.74
C GLU A 213 12.31 3.31 -18.64
N ASP A 214 11.94 3.76 -17.42
CA ASP A 214 12.86 3.82 -16.30
C ASP A 214 13.25 2.41 -15.82
N GLY A 215 12.29 1.50 -15.67
CA GLY A 215 12.54 0.12 -15.29
C GLY A 215 13.29 -0.67 -16.36
N LEU A 216 13.03 -0.42 -17.65
CA LEU A 216 13.79 -1.02 -18.76
C LEU A 216 15.25 -0.58 -18.71
N ARG A 217 15.52 0.71 -18.52
CA ARG A 217 16.88 1.24 -18.34
C ARG A 217 17.56 0.61 -17.13
N ALA A 218 16.87 0.50 -16.00
CA ALA A 218 17.37 -0.15 -14.80
C ALA A 218 17.72 -1.62 -15.08
N THR A 219 16.90 -2.33 -15.88
CA THR A 219 17.13 -3.73 -16.24
C THR A 219 18.35 -3.87 -17.15
N HIS A 220 18.51 -2.99 -18.15
CA HIS A 220 19.72 -2.96 -18.97
C HIS A 220 20.98 -2.74 -18.12
N SER A 221 20.94 -1.79 -17.19
CA SER A 221 22.06 -1.51 -16.28
C SER A 221 22.38 -2.71 -15.40
N ALA A 222 21.37 -3.33 -14.80
CA ALA A 222 21.53 -4.49 -13.91
C ALA A 222 22.13 -5.70 -14.66
N LEU A 223 21.59 -6.03 -15.83
CA LEU A 223 22.10 -7.12 -16.68
C LEU A 223 23.52 -6.85 -17.17
N GLY A 224 23.81 -5.59 -17.54
CA GLY A 224 25.15 -5.19 -18.00
C GLY A 224 26.26 -5.46 -16.97
N ARG A 225 25.96 -5.32 -15.65
CA ARG A 225 26.92 -5.67 -14.58
C ARG A 225 27.26 -7.17 -14.51
N HIS A 226 26.43 -8.02 -15.12
CA HIS A 226 26.67 -9.46 -15.26
C HIS A 226 27.14 -9.85 -16.68
N GLY A 227 27.47 -8.88 -17.55
CA GLY A 227 27.83 -9.16 -18.96
C GLY A 227 26.65 -9.63 -19.78
N LEU A 228 25.41 -9.44 -19.33
CA LEU A 228 24.20 -9.90 -20.00
C LEU A 228 23.46 -8.73 -20.67
N LYS A 229 22.55 -9.10 -21.60
CA LYS A 229 21.57 -8.19 -22.22
C LYS A 229 20.20 -8.85 -22.20
N PRO A 230 19.10 -8.07 -22.26
CA PRO A 230 17.78 -8.68 -22.46
C PRO A 230 17.74 -9.53 -23.72
N VAL A 231 17.25 -10.77 -23.63
CA VAL A 231 17.10 -11.65 -24.80
C VAL A 231 15.93 -11.24 -25.69
N ALA A 232 14.94 -10.57 -25.13
CA ALA A 232 13.82 -9.94 -25.84
C ALA A 232 13.20 -8.83 -24.98
N ILE A 233 12.57 -7.85 -25.63
CA ILE A 233 11.87 -6.74 -24.99
C ILE A 233 10.52 -6.59 -25.66
N ALA A 234 9.45 -6.44 -24.88
CA ALA A 234 8.13 -6.15 -25.39
C ALA A 234 7.45 -5.05 -24.55
N GLY A 235 6.61 -4.25 -25.22
CA GLY A 235 5.84 -3.18 -24.59
C GLY A 235 4.38 -3.57 -24.33
N VAL A 236 3.77 -2.88 -23.36
CA VAL A 236 2.33 -2.91 -23.10
C VAL A 236 1.85 -1.49 -22.77
N LYS A 237 0.72 -1.08 -23.34
CA LYS A 237 0.15 0.24 -23.04
C LYS A 237 -0.34 0.30 -21.59
N ARG A 238 -0.20 1.49 -20.96
CA ARG A 238 -0.76 1.74 -19.62
C ARG A 238 -2.25 1.40 -19.56
N ASN A 239 -2.68 0.82 -18.44
CA ASN A 239 -4.07 0.39 -18.21
C ASN A 239 -4.61 -0.66 -19.19
N SER A 240 -3.77 -1.27 -20.05
CA SER A 240 -4.17 -2.26 -21.03
C SER A 240 -3.95 -3.70 -20.51
N THR A 241 -4.85 -4.58 -20.90
CA THR A 241 -4.72 -6.04 -20.71
C THR A 241 -4.44 -6.80 -22.01
N ALA A 242 -4.20 -6.07 -23.11
CA ALA A 242 -3.87 -6.66 -24.42
C ALA A 242 -2.39 -7.07 -24.47
N THR A 243 -2.06 -8.23 -23.92
CA THR A 243 -0.68 -8.70 -23.71
C THR A 243 -0.27 -9.89 -24.59
N ASP A 244 -1.19 -10.50 -25.34
CA ASP A 244 -0.92 -11.72 -26.10
C ASP A 244 0.18 -11.56 -27.16
N ALA A 245 0.23 -10.41 -27.84
CA ALA A 245 1.28 -10.12 -28.82
C ALA A 245 2.66 -10.03 -28.14
N ALA A 246 2.73 -9.34 -27.00
CA ALA A 246 3.94 -9.23 -26.19
C ALA A 246 4.38 -10.60 -25.66
N ALA A 247 3.45 -11.44 -25.18
CA ALA A 247 3.74 -12.78 -24.71
C ALA A 247 4.33 -13.66 -25.83
N ARG A 248 3.69 -13.69 -26.99
CA ARG A 248 4.22 -14.43 -28.16
C ARG A 248 5.58 -13.92 -28.63
N GLN A 249 5.80 -12.60 -28.58
CA GLN A 249 7.09 -12.00 -28.94
C GLN A 249 8.20 -12.46 -27.99
N LEU A 250 7.97 -12.41 -26.67
CA LEU A 250 8.98 -12.82 -25.70
C LEU A 250 9.24 -14.33 -25.74
N MET A 251 8.21 -15.14 -25.93
CA MET A 251 8.33 -16.61 -26.03
C MET A 251 9.24 -17.08 -27.17
N ARG A 252 9.29 -16.36 -28.30
CA ARG A 252 10.21 -16.71 -29.42
C ARG A 252 11.69 -16.68 -29.02
N ALA A 253 12.02 -15.90 -28.00
CA ALA A 253 13.38 -15.81 -27.47
C ALA A 253 13.65 -16.85 -26.39
N ASP A 254 12.73 -17.74 -26.08
CA ASP A 254 12.84 -18.79 -25.05
C ASP A 254 13.50 -18.27 -23.75
N PRO A 255 12.89 -17.32 -23.05
CA PRO A 255 13.47 -16.73 -21.85
C PRO A 255 13.37 -17.69 -20.67
N SER A 256 14.42 -17.77 -19.84
CA SER A 256 14.38 -18.47 -18.56
C SER A 256 13.74 -17.61 -17.43
N ALA A 257 13.65 -16.29 -17.65
CA ALA A 257 12.95 -15.36 -16.75
C ALA A 257 12.45 -14.13 -17.51
N VAL A 258 11.43 -13.47 -16.94
CA VAL A 258 10.92 -12.19 -17.45
C VAL A 258 10.85 -11.19 -16.30
N VAL A 259 11.53 -10.05 -16.45
CA VAL A 259 11.36 -8.87 -15.59
C VAL A 259 10.18 -8.06 -16.11
N ILE A 260 9.21 -7.77 -15.25
CA ILE A 260 7.94 -7.12 -15.60
C ILE A 260 7.88 -5.76 -14.93
N ILE A 261 7.80 -4.71 -15.73
CA ILE A 261 7.70 -3.30 -15.31
C ILE A 261 6.33 -2.79 -15.74
N SER A 262 5.28 -3.22 -15.05
CA SER A 262 3.90 -2.80 -15.33
C SER A 262 3.03 -2.84 -14.07
N ALA A 263 1.86 -2.18 -14.13
CA ALA A 263 0.85 -2.30 -13.08
C ALA A 263 0.15 -3.68 -13.13
N TYR A 264 -0.50 -4.08 -12.02
CA TYR A 264 -1.08 -5.42 -11.86
C TYR A 264 -2.05 -5.86 -12.99
N PRO A 265 -2.87 -4.99 -13.62
CA PRO A 265 -3.79 -5.48 -14.66
C PRO A 265 -3.04 -6.05 -15.86
N SER A 266 -2.01 -5.31 -16.33
CA SER A 266 -1.17 -5.74 -17.46
C SER A 266 -0.30 -6.93 -17.06
N SER A 267 0.30 -6.92 -15.85
CA SER A 267 1.11 -8.02 -15.35
C SER A 267 0.32 -9.32 -15.22
N ALA A 268 -0.90 -9.27 -14.68
CA ALA A 268 -1.76 -10.44 -14.55
C ALA A 268 -2.21 -10.99 -15.92
N ALA A 269 -2.59 -10.12 -16.84
CA ALA A 269 -2.96 -10.52 -18.20
C ALA A 269 -1.77 -11.19 -18.91
N PHE A 270 -0.59 -10.58 -18.83
CA PHE A 270 0.64 -11.13 -19.42
C PHE A 270 1.02 -12.48 -18.79
N SER A 271 0.91 -12.62 -17.48
CA SER A 271 1.19 -13.88 -16.79
C SER A 271 0.28 -15.02 -17.31
N ARG A 272 -1.02 -14.73 -17.48
CA ARG A 272 -1.97 -15.70 -18.07
C ARG A 272 -1.62 -16.05 -19.52
N SER A 273 -1.29 -15.04 -20.34
CA SER A 273 -0.89 -15.27 -21.74
C SER A 273 0.35 -16.16 -21.83
N LEU A 274 1.37 -15.93 -20.98
CA LEU A 274 2.57 -16.78 -20.95
C LEU A 274 2.28 -18.19 -20.47
N GLN A 275 1.48 -18.35 -19.42
CA GLN A 275 1.06 -19.66 -18.92
C GLN A 275 0.29 -20.45 -19.99
N GLY A 276 -0.62 -19.78 -20.70
CA GLY A 276 -1.36 -20.36 -21.83
C GLY A 276 -0.48 -20.80 -23.00
N LEU A 277 0.71 -20.21 -23.15
CA LEU A 277 1.73 -20.61 -24.12
C LEU A 277 2.70 -21.70 -23.58
N GLY A 278 2.46 -22.22 -22.37
CA GLY A 278 3.30 -23.26 -21.76
C GLY A 278 4.65 -22.76 -21.22
N SER A 279 4.80 -21.48 -20.98
CA SER A 279 6.05 -20.91 -20.47
C SER A 279 6.35 -21.36 -19.04
N THR A 280 7.61 -21.73 -18.79
CA THR A 280 8.16 -22.02 -17.45
C THR A 280 9.09 -20.91 -16.95
N ALA A 281 9.13 -19.77 -17.64
CA ALA A 281 9.97 -18.64 -17.27
C ALA A 281 9.60 -18.10 -15.89
N GLN A 282 10.61 -17.80 -15.07
CA GLN A 282 10.41 -17.10 -13.79
C GLN A 282 9.94 -15.67 -14.04
N LEU A 283 8.77 -15.31 -13.50
CA LEU A 283 8.25 -13.95 -13.59
C LEU A 283 8.68 -13.15 -12.36
N MET A 284 9.22 -11.94 -12.57
CA MET A 284 9.66 -11.02 -11.53
C MET A 284 9.06 -9.64 -11.79
N ASN A 285 8.38 -9.08 -10.79
CA ASN A 285 7.74 -7.76 -10.88
C ASN A 285 8.39 -6.76 -9.91
N VAL A 286 8.47 -5.49 -10.30
CA VAL A 286 8.78 -4.42 -9.36
C VAL A 286 7.61 -4.15 -8.41
N SER A 287 7.87 -3.64 -7.22
CA SER A 287 6.89 -3.42 -6.14
C SER A 287 5.65 -2.62 -6.56
N PHE A 288 5.80 -1.72 -7.54
CA PHE A 288 4.69 -0.93 -8.10
C PHE A 288 3.57 -1.79 -8.70
N VAL A 289 3.83 -3.04 -9.04
CA VAL A 289 2.78 -3.96 -9.52
C VAL A 289 1.59 -4.03 -8.56
N GLY A 290 1.81 -3.84 -7.25
CA GLY A 290 0.79 -4.00 -6.23
C GLY A 290 0.52 -5.49 -5.94
N THR A 291 1.32 -6.05 -5.05
CA THR A 291 1.40 -7.50 -4.79
C THR A 291 0.04 -8.15 -4.50
N GLY A 292 -0.76 -7.53 -3.62
CA GLY A 292 -2.10 -8.03 -3.28
C GLY A 292 -3.06 -7.98 -4.46
N ALA A 293 -3.04 -6.86 -5.22
CA ALA A 293 -3.87 -6.68 -6.40
C ALA A 293 -3.49 -7.65 -7.53
N LEU A 294 -2.19 -7.93 -7.70
CA LEU A 294 -1.71 -8.95 -8.65
C LEU A 294 -2.23 -10.35 -8.27
N GLN A 295 -2.13 -10.70 -6.99
CA GLN A 295 -2.60 -11.99 -6.49
C GLN A 295 -4.12 -12.16 -6.66
N ASP A 296 -4.90 -11.09 -6.42
CA ASP A 296 -6.36 -11.10 -6.65
C ASP A 296 -6.71 -11.23 -8.13
N ALA A 297 -5.92 -10.62 -9.02
CA ALA A 297 -6.12 -10.71 -10.46
C ALA A 297 -5.71 -12.08 -11.05
N LEU A 298 -5.03 -12.94 -10.29
CA LEU A 298 -4.56 -14.29 -10.68
C LEU A 298 -5.11 -15.36 -9.73
N PRO A 299 -6.42 -15.66 -9.75
CA PRO A 299 -7.05 -16.64 -8.87
C PRO A 299 -6.59 -18.07 -9.17
N GLY A 300 -6.97 -19.01 -8.30
CA GLY A 300 -6.77 -20.46 -8.53
C GLY A 300 -5.31 -20.89 -8.56
N GLY A 301 -4.41 -20.19 -7.86
CA GLY A 301 -2.99 -20.53 -7.80
C GLY A 301 -2.15 -20.02 -8.98
N GLN A 302 -2.73 -19.32 -9.95
CA GLN A 302 -2.03 -18.77 -11.12
C GLN A 302 -0.90 -17.79 -10.74
N ALA A 303 -0.97 -17.18 -9.55
CA ALA A 303 0.07 -16.30 -9.04
C ALA A 303 1.28 -17.04 -8.45
N SER A 304 1.18 -18.36 -8.21
CA SER A 304 2.21 -19.14 -7.53
C SER A 304 3.56 -19.05 -8.23
N GLY A 305 4.61 -18.79 -7.45
CA GLY A 305 5.98 -18.66 -7.94
C GLY A 305 6.33 -17.31 -8.58
N ILE A 306 5.37 -16.41 -8.79
CA ILE A 306 5.68 -15.06 -9.28
C ILE A 306 6.42 -14.29 -8.20
N GLY A 307 7.61 -13.77 -8.54
CA GLY A 307 8.40 -12.91 -7.65
C GLY A 307 7.97 -11.45 -7.75
N VAL A 308 8.03 -10.75 -6.62
CA VAL A 308 7.80 -9.31 -6.52
C VAL A 308 8.84 -8.70 -5.59
N SER A 309 9.53 -7.64 -6.02
CA SER A 309 10.35 -6.84 -5.11
C SER A 309 9.47 -6.04 -4.15
N GLN A 310 9.94 -5.83 -2.93
CA GLN A 310 9.23 -5.10 -1.90
C GLN A 310 10.12 -4.00 -1.33
N VAL A 311 9.53 -2.85 -1.06
CA VAL A 311 10.24 -1.67 -0.57
C VAL A 311 9.86 -1.30 0.87
N VAL A 312 9.07 -2.16 1.49
CA VAL A 312 8.66 -2.08 2.91
C VAL A 312 8.69 -3.46 3.52
N PRO A 313 8.75 -3.60 4.86
CA PRO A 313 8.75 -4.88 5.54
C PRO A 313 7.52 -5.75 5.21
N PHE A 314 7.63 -7.05 5.47
CA PHE A 314 6.54 -8.00 5.23
C PHE A 314 5.30 -7.65 6.09
N PRO A 315 4.14 -7.31 5.49
CA PRO A 315 2.99 -6.72 6.20
C PRO A 315 2.31 -7.64 7.22
N TRP A 316 2.66 -8.93 7.25
CA TRP A 316 2.13 -9.91 8.21
C TRP A 316 3.12 -10.25 9.33
N ASN A 317 4.35 -9.73 9.28
CA ASN A 317 5.35 -9.97 10.34
C ASN A 317 5.12 -9.03 11.54
N ARG A 318 4.32 -9.48 12.51
CA ARG A 318 4.01 -8.73 13.74
C ARG A 318 5.20 -8.59 14.70
N GLN A 319 6.31 -9.28 14.46
CA GLN A 319 7.54 -9.08 15.24
C GLN A 319 8.19 -7.73 14.94
N VAL A 320 7.91 -7.14 13.79
CA VAL A 320 8.31 -5.77 13.45
C VAL A 320 7.30 -4.81 14.08
N PRO A 321 7.69 -3.96 15.05
CA PRO A 321 6.74 -3.14 15.81
C PRO A 321 5.84 -2.25 14.96
N VAL A 322 6.38 -1.61 13.90
CA VAL A 322 5.57 -0.78 13.00
C VAL A 322 4.53 -1.58 12.23
N VAL A 323 4.82 -2.83 11.89
CA VAL A 323 3.85 -3.72 11.23
C VAL A 323 2.74 -4.12 12.20
N ALA A 324 3.06 -4.42 13.45
CA ALA A 324 2.06 -4.71 14.48
C ALA A 324 1.13 -3.51 14.70
N GLU A 325 1.68 -2.29 14.75
CA GLU A 325 0.90 -1.05 14.88
C GLU A 325 0.02 -0.81 13.65
N TYR A 326 0.57 -0.95 12.44
CA TYR A 326 -0.18 -0.86 11.19
C TYR A 326 -1.39 -1.80 11.20
N GLN A 327 -1.19 -3.09 11.50
CA GLN A 327 -2.27 -4.06 11.54
C GLN A 327 -3.34 -3.72 12.60
N ARG A 328 -2.92 -3.25 13.76
CA ARG A 328 -3.84 -2.82 14.83
C ARG A 328 -4.71 -1.64 14.37
N LEU A 329 -4.10 -0.62 13.75
CA LEU A 329 -4.80 0.57 13.30
C LEU A 329 -5.71 0.29 12.11
N MET A 330 -5.26 -0.51 11.13
CA MET A 330 -6.12 -0.94 10.02
C MET A 330 -7.38 -1.65 10.50
N ARG A 331 -7.28 -2.55 11.50
CA ARG A 331 -8.47 -3.21 12.09
C ARG A 331 -9.39 -2.26 12.83
N GLN A 332 -8.87 -1.16 13.40
CA GLN A 332 -9.69 -0.14 14.05
C GLN A 332 -10.50 0.68 13.05
N GLU A 333 -9.95 0.95 11.86
CA GLU A 333 -10.67 1.68 10.82
C GLU A 333 -11.75 0.82 10.15
N GLN A 334 -11.46 -0.44 9.89
CA GLN A 334 -12.37 -1.34 9.20
C GLN A 334 -12.26 -2.79 9.71
N ARG A 335 -13.38 -3.38 10.12
CA ARG A 335 -13.45 -4.83 10.39
C ARG A 335 -13.15 -5.59 9.09
N GLY A 336 -12.23 -6.55 9.16
CA GLY A 336 -11.79 -7.31 7.97
C GLY A 336 -10.84 -6.54 7.06
N ALA A 337 -10.19 -5.47 7.57
CA ALA A 337 -9.17 -4.74 6.82
C ALA A 337 -8.12 -5.69 6.23
N ARG A 338 -7.82 -5.49 4.97
CA ARG A 338 -6.82 -6.29 4.24
C ARG A 338 -5.44 -5.67 4.41
N TYR A 339 -4.48 -6.49 4.82
CA TYR A 339 -3.09 -6.05 4.89
C TYR A 339 -2.39 -6.24 3.54
N GLY A 340 -1.45 -5.34 3.24
CA GLY A 340 -0.68 -5.42 2.01
C GLY A 340 0.53 -4.48 2.02
N PHE A 341 1.46 -4.74 1.12
CA PHE A 341 2.67 -3.91 0.99
C PHE A 341 2.33 -2.46 0.64
N THR A 342 1.40 -2.25 -0.30
CA THR A 342 1.00 -0.91 -0.74
C THR A 342 0.32 -0.11 0.37
N SER A 343 -0.54 -0.74 1.18
CA SER A 343 -1.18 -0.06 2.31
C SER A 343 -0.22 0.15 3.48
N LEU A 344 0.71 -0.78 3.73
CA LEU A 344 1.78 -0.55 4.70
C LEU A 344 2.67 0.62 4.28
N GLU A 345 3.00 0.76 2.99
CA GLU A 345 3.78 1.89 2.50
C GLU A 345 3.05 3.22 2.71
N GLY A 346 1.75 3.29 2.41
CA GLY A 346 0.94 4.47 2.70
C GLY A 346 0.91 4.82 4.20
N PHE A 347 0.86 3.81 5.06
CA PHE A 347 0.94 3.97 6.51
C PHE A 347 2.29 4.54 6.97
N LEU A 348 3.39 3.99 6.47
CA LEU A 348 4.76 4.46 6.77
C LEU A 348 4.98 5.89 6.28
N ALA A 349 4.50 6.20 5.07
CA ALA A 349 4.55 7.54 4.49
C ALA A 349 3.79 8.56 5.34
N ALA A 350 2.61 8.20 5.83
CA ALA A 350 1.81 9.05 6.70
C ALA A 350 2.51 9.29 8.05
N ARG A 351 3.15 8.28 8.62
CA ARG A 351 3.96 8.43 9.83
C ARG A 351 5.15 9.36 9.63
N TRP A 352 5.84 9.21 8.51
CA TRP A 352 6.97 10.07 8.16
C TRP A 352 6.54 11.53 7.99
N LEU A 353 5.47 11.79 7.24
CA LEU A 353 4.93 13.13 7.06
C LEU A 353 4.50 13.77 8.39
N THR A 354 3.82 13.03 9.26
CA THR A 354 3.37 13.57 10.55
C THR A 354 4.54 13.91 11.47
N ALA A 355 5.60 13.10 11.50
CA ALA A 355 6.82 13.43 12.24
C ALA A 355 7.46 14.75 11.74
N ALA A 356 7.48 14.98 10.42
CA ALA A 356 7.96 16.23 9.86
C ALA A 356 7.04 17.43 10.18
N LEU A 357 5.71 17.23 10.18
CA LEU A 357 4.75 18.27 10.56
C LEU A 357 4.87 18.63 12.04
N GLU A 358 5.05 17.67 12.93
CA GLU A 358 5.32 17.91 14.36
C GLU A 358 6.58 18.76 14.54
N LYS A 359 7.66 18.41 13.84
CA LYS A 359 8.93 19.16 13.88
C LYS A 359 8.80 20.55 13.25
N ALA A 360 7.98 20.75 12.23
CA ALA A 360 7.74 22.04 11.60
C ALA A 360 7.01 23.05 12.50
N GLY A 361 6.38 22.56 13.58
CA GLY A 361 5.73 23.39 14.61
C GLY A 361 4.26 23.72 14.28
N PRO A 362 3.59 24.52 15.13
CA PRO A 362 2.13 24.74 15.06
C PRO A 362 1.66 25.49 13.81
N ASN A 363 2.54 26.29 13.21
CA ASN A 363 2.27 27.06 11.99
C ASN A 363 3.19 26.63 10.85
N PRO A 364 3.04 25.41 10.30
CA PRO A 364 3.89 24.91 9.25
C PRO A 364 3.66 25.69 7.95
N THR A 365 4.73 26.13 7.33
CA THR A 365 4.77 26.58 5.94
C THR A 365 5.45 25.51 5.09
N ARG A 366 5.36 25.61 3.75
CA ARG A 366 6.06 24.68 2.84
C ARG A 366 7.56 24.65 3.12
N GLN A 367 8.19 25.81 3.32
CA GLN A 367 9.62 25.92 3.62
C GLN A 367 9.96 25.32 5.01
N ARG A 368 9.13 25.57 6.03
CA ARG A 368 9.35 24.95 7.36
C ARG A 368 9.20 23.43 7.31
N LEU A 369 8.29 22.91 6.48
CA LEU A 369 8.13 21.49 6.30
C LEU A 369 9.36 20.86 5.62
N VAL A 370 9.89 21.50 4.56
CA VAL A 370 11.14 21.07 3.90
C VAL A 370 12.29 21.08 4.92
N ALA A 371 12.50 22.17 5.64
CA ALA A 371 13.55 22.27 6.66
C ALA A 371 13.37 21.25 7.80
N ALA A 372 12.13 20.93 8.16
CA ALA A 372 11.84 19.89 9.16
C ALA A 372 12.24 18.50 8.67
N PHE A 373 11.96 18.17 7.41
CA PHE A 373 12.42 16.94 6.78
C PHE A 373 13.94 16.85 6.75
N GLU A 374 14.61 17.84 6.17
CA GLU A 374 16.08 17.86 6.00
C GLU A 374 16.84 17.88 7.32
N GLY A 375 16.29 18.55 8.34
CA GLY A 375 16.88 18.61 9.69
C GLY A 375 16.47 17.43 10.58
N MET A 376 15.73 16.44 10.09
CA MET A 376 15.33 15.28 10.91
C MET A 376 16.51 14.32 11.06
N PRO A 377 16.83 13.88 12.28
CA PRO A 377 17.77 12.78 12.46
C PRO A 377 17.20 11.50 11.84
N GLU A 378 18.00 10.44 11.77
CA GLU A 378 17.49 9.11 11.38
C GLU A 378 16.23 8.78 12.22
N LEU A 379 15.13 8.52 11.52
CA LEU A 379 13.84 8.22 12.13
C LEU A 379 13.58 6.71 12.07
N ASP A 380 13.59 6.04 13.21
CA ASP A 380 13.12 4.66 13.31
C ASP A 380 11.62 4.63 13.58
N LEU A 381 10.87 4.14 12.60
CA LEU A 381 9.41 3.97 12.70
C LEU A 381 9.00 2.68 13.48
N GLY A 382 9.93 2.05 14.15
CA GLY A 382 9.73 0.78 14.84
C GLY A 382 10.16 -0.41 13.98
N GLY A 383 11.45 -0.43 13.62
CA GLY A 383 12.07 -1.45 12.78
C GLY A 383 12.07 -1.15 11.29
N PHE A 384 11.67 0.06 10.88
CA PHE A 384 11.86 0.59 9.54
C PHE A 384 12.44 1.99 9.62
N LYS A 385 13.70 2.13 9.22
CA LYS A 385 14.48 3.34 9.38
C LYS A 385 14.43 4.22 8.14
N LEU A 386 14.31 5.53 8.34
CA LEU A 386 14.31 6.56 7.32
C LEU A 386 15.39 7.59 7.63
N LYS A 387 16.17 7.96 6.61
CA LYS A 387 17.21 8.97 6.75
C LYS A 387 17.29 9.78 5.47
N ILE A 388 17.17 11.09 5.60
CA ILE A 388 17.40 12.07 4.52
C ILE A 388 18.28 13.20 5.04
N GLY A 389 18.69 14.09 4.14
CA GLY A 389 19.42 15.31 4.48
C GLY A 389 19.42 16.30 3.33
N PRO A 390 19.99 17.49 3.52
CA PRO A 390 20.13 18.46 2.45
C PRO A 390 20.87 17.84 1.25
N GLY A 391 20.25 17.89 0.08
CA GLY A 391 20.83 17.32 -1.15
C GLY A 391 20.57 15.84 -1.39
N ASP A 392 19.98 15.10 -0.45
CA ASP A 392 19.50 13.73 -0.63
C ASP A 392 18.18 13.50 0.08
N HIS A 393 17.11 13.35 -0.69
CA HIS A 393 15.76 13.07 -0.21
C HIS A 393 15.31 11.62 -0.45
N GLN A 394 16.27 10.69 -0.54
CA GLN A 394 16.02 9.25 -0.59
C GLN A 394 16.02 8.66 0.82
N ALA A 395 14.84 8.37 1.38
CA ALA A 395 14.73 8.03 2.80
C ALA A 395 15.05 6.58 3.13
N SER A 396 14.84 5.65 2.20
CA SER A 396 15.11 4.21 2.40
C SER A 396 15.57 3.53 1.13
N ASP A 397 16.58 2.67 1.26
CA ASP A 397 17.05 1.77 0.20
C ASP A 397 16.61 0.32 0.44
N PHE A 398 15.65 0.11 1.34
CA PHE A 398 15.16 -1.22 1.67
C PHE A 398 14.54 -1.89 0.43
N VAL A 399 15.06 -3.06 0.07
CA VAL A 399 14.52 -3.94 -0.96
C VAL A 399 14.57 -5.39 -0.47
N ASP A 400 13.45 -6.08 -0.58
CA ASP A 400 13.31 -7.51 -0.33
C ASP A 400 12.63 -8.18 -1.52
N LEU A 401 12.69 -9.51 -1.61
CA LEU A 401 12.02 -10.30 -2.64
C LEU A 401 11.00 -11.24 -2.01
N THR A 402 9.78 -11.19 -2.52
CA THR A 402 8.69 -12.05 -2.10
C THR A 402 8.20 -12.90 -3.27
N PHE A 403 7.99 -14.20 -3.04
CA PHE A 403 7.40 -15.09 -4.03
C PHE A 403 5.97 -15.44 -3.63
N LEU A 404 5.04 -15.23 -4.54
CA LEU A 404 3.62 -15.50 -4.29
C LEU A 404 3.38 -17.00 -4.14
N GLY A 405 2.60 -17.38 -3.14
CA GLY A 405 2.16 -18.77 -2.93
C GLY A 405 0.88 -19.09 -3.70
N ALA A 406 0.51 -20.37 -3.71
CA ALA A 406 -0.78 -20.81 -4.26
C ALA A 406 -1.97 -20.26 -3.47
N GLN A 407 -1.76 -19.96 -2.18
CA GLN A 407 -2.74 -19.34 -1.31
C GLN A 407 -2.31 -17.90 -0.98
N ARG A 408 -3.30 -17.05 -0.76
CA ARG A 408 -3.07 -15.69 -0.28
C ARG A 408 -2.56 -15.70 1.15
N TRP A 409 -1.66 -14.79 1.49
CA TRP A 409 -1.34 -14.53 2.88
C TRP A 409 -2.60 -14.03 3.60
N GLY A 410 -3.01 -14.77 4.62
CA GLY A 410 -4.17 -14.43 5.44
C GLY A 410 -3.87 -13.35 6.50
N PRO A 411 -4.93 -12.78 7.11
CA PRO A 411 -4.78 -11.94 8.28
C PRO A 411 -4.22 -12.71 9.47
#